data_feff06de4259c735c0089aa7f1cf1633
#
_entry.id   feff06de4259c735c0089aa7f1cf1633
#
_cell.length_a   1.000
_cell.length_b   1.000
_cell.length_c   1.000
_cell.angle_alpha   90.00
_cell.angle_beta   90.00
_cell.angle_gamma   90.00
#
_symmetry.space_group_name_H-M   'P 1'
#
loop_
_entity.id
_entity.type
_entity.pdbx_description
1 polymer ?
#
loop_
_entity_poly.entity_id
_entity_poly.type
_entity_poly.pdbx_seq_one_letter_code
_entity_poly.pdbx_strand_id
1 'polypeptide(L)'
;MRIAAISNSRIPSSTANSIQAMKVCDALVQAGHDVQLMVPAETEPVAWKDLARHYGVENEFPVEWLPSRRAFHRLDFVWHARAAAHRQGAQLTYTWLPQSAALEAWFDRPVVLEMHADVAGRMGAWWLRQFWRSSRGRLLVTTTALRRALERSTHMQFPDGAVQVAPNGVDLERYQGLPAPAEARAQLRLPERFTIGFTGHFYAGRGIELLFELAHALPELSFLWVGGTAEAVTEWRAKLRATNQTNVILTGFVENTRLALYQAASDVLLMPYTRSIAASSGQNIAEVINPMKMFEYMAARRAIITSDLPVIREVLDEAQAVFCPPSDVGAWKAAVMELASNSERRAALAENARREVEKFTWVRRARKALENIYVQ
;
A
#
# COMPACT_ATOMS: atom_id res chain seq x y z
N MET A 1 21.67 -3.91 -13.10
CA MET A 1 22.47 -3.70 -11.85
C MET A 1 22.12 -4.78 -10.87
N ARG A 2 23.05 -5.11 -9.97
CA ARG A 2 22.75 -5.94 -8.80
C ARG A 2 22.32 -5.04 -7.63
N ILE A 3 21.11 -5.27 -7.11
CA ILE A 3 20.47 -4.44 -6.08
C ILE A 3 20.22 -5.27 -4.82
N ALA A 4 20.75 -4.80 -3.69
CA ALA A 4 20.41 -5.32 -2.38
C ALA A 4 19.20 -4.54 -1.83
N ALA A 5 18.03 -5.16 -1.75
CA ALA A 5 16.84 -4.60 -1.13
C ALA A 5 16.82 -4.98 0.36
N ILE A 6 16.85 -4.00 1.27
CA ILE A 6 16.92 -4.23 2.72
C ILE A 6 15.67 -3.69 3.38
N SER A 7 14.80 -4.58 3.87
CA SER A 7 13.52 -4.24 4.50
C SER A 7 13.44 -4.82 5.91
N ASN A 8 12.81 -4.08 6.83
CA ASN A 8 12.47 -4.58 8.17
C ASN A 8 11.11 -5.28 8.20
N SER A 9 10.51 -5.54 7.05
CA SER A 9 9.23 -6.22 6.96
C SER A 9 9.36 -7.69 7.36
N ARG A 10 8.37 -8.18 8.11
CA ARG A 10 8.19 -9.60 8.35
C ARG A 10 7.68 -10.25 7.06
N ILE A 11 8.36 -11.26 6.54
CA ILE A 11 7.99 -11.99 5.33
C ILE A 11 8.01 -13.49 5.63
N PRO A 12 6.88 -14.23 5.39
CA PRO A 12 5.61 -13.71 4.88
C PRO A 12 4.78 -12.97 5.93
N SER A 13 3.99 -12.00 5.50
CA SER A 13 2.91 -11.38 6.29
C SER A 13 1.90 -10.66 5.40
N SER A 14 0.72 -10.38 5.93
CA SER A 14 -0.33 -9.62 5.21
C SER A 14 -0.25 -8.10 5.44
N THR A 15 0.85 -7.60 6.02
CA THR A 15 1.01 -6.16 6.26
C THR A 15 1.30 -5.39 4.98
N ALA A 16 0.85 -4.15 4.91
CA ALA A 16 1.07 -3.30 3.74
C ALA A 16 2.57 -3.14 3.41
N ASN A 17 3.43 -3.04 4.43
CA ASN A 17 4.87 -2.90 4.24
C ASN A 17 5.50 -4.14 3.58
N SER A 18 5.07 -5.34 3.96
CA SER A 18 5.60 -6.57 3.34
C SER A 18 5.13 -6.72 1.89
N ILE A 19 3.86 -6.42 1.62
CA ILE A 19 3.31 -6.43 0.26
C ILE A 19 4.08 -5.43 -0.62
N GLN A 20 4.27 -4.22 -0.12
CA GLN A 20 4.96 -3.16 -0.85
C GLN A 20 6.43 -3.52 -1.12
N ALA A 21 7.17 -4.06 -0.14
CA ALA A 21 8.56 -4.48 -0.34
C ALA A 21 8.68 -5.57 -1.43
N MET A 22 7.79 -6.56 -1.41
CA MET A 22 7.75 -7.61 -2.43
C MET A 22 7.40 -7.05 -3.81
N LYS A 23 6.41 -6.14 -3.91
CA LYS A 23 6.01 -5.49 -5.17
C LYS A 23 7.12 -4.61 -5.76
N VAL A 24 7.86 -3.89 -4.91
CA VAL A 24 9.02 -3.10 -5.38
C VAL A 24 10.13 -4.00 -5.91
N CYS A 25 10.45 -5.09 -5.21
CA CYS A 25 11.47 -6.04 -5.67
C CYS A 25 11.07 -6.68 -7.01
N ASP A 26 9.82 -7.15 -7.12
CA ASP A 26 9.26 -7.70 -8.37
C ASP A 26 9.38 -6.69 -9.52
N ALA A 27 9.00 -5.44 -9.29
CA ALA A 27 9.09 -4.38 -10.29
C ALA A 27 10.54 -4.01 -10.67
N LEU A 28 11.47 -4.08 -9.74
CA LEU A 28 12.90 -3.90 -10.03
C LEU A 28 13.44 -5.03 -10.91
N VAL A 29 13.03 -6.28 -10.66
CA VAL A 29 13.37 -7.43 -11.53
C VAL A 29 12.75 -7.25 -12.91
N GLN A 30 11.49 -6.87 -12.99
CA GLN A 30 10.79 -6.58 -14.27
C GLN A 30 11.44 -5.40 -15.02
N ALA A 31 12.08 -4.47 -14.32
CA ALA A 31 12.87 -3.39 -14.91
C ALA A 31 14.27 -3.83 -15.40
N GLY A 32 14.64 -5.11 -15.25
CA GLY A 32 15.89 -5.70 -15.75
C GLY A 32 17.03 -5.66 -14.75
N HIS A 33 16.75 -5.62 -13.44
CA HIS A 33 17.76 -5.65 -12.39
C HIS A 33 17.86 -7.02 -11.71
N ASP A 34 19.06 -7.38 -11.23
CA ASP A 34 19.29 -8.54 -10.38
C ASP A 34 19.04 -8.11 -8.92
N VAL A 35 17.98 -8.61 -8.30
CA VAL A 35 17.51 -8.13 -6.99
C VAL A 35 17.58 -9.25 -5.97
N GLN A 36 18.08 -8.93 -4.78
CA GLN A 36 17.96 -9.79 -3.61
C GLN A 36 17.32 -9.02 -2.46
N LEU A 37 16.26 -9.60 -1.87
CA LEU A 37 15.57 -9.02 -0.72
C LEU A 37 16.12 -9.62 0.57
N MET A 38 16.56 -8.78 1.50
CA MET A 38 17.03 -9.14 2.83
C MET A 38 16.04 -8.67 3.88
N VAL A 39 15.62 -9.60 4.75
CA VAL A 39 14.60 -9.36 5.79
C VAL A 39 15.02 -9.97 7.13
N PRO A 40 14.48 -9.48 8.27
CA PRO A 40 14.74 -10.09 9.56
C PRO A 40 14.19 -11.52 9.64
N ALA A 41 14.96 -12.45 10.22
CA ALA A 41 14.55 -13.82 10.48
C ALA A 41 13.51 -13.90 11.64
N GLU A 42 12.36 -13.27 11.46
CA GLU A 42 11.22 -13.30 12.39
C GLU A 42 10.16 -14.33 11.97
N THR A 43 10.34 -14.96 10.82
CA THR A 43 9.51 -16.04 10.28
C THR A 43 10.39 -17.13 9.71
N GLU A 44 9.84 -18.34 9.63
CA GLU A 44 10.51 -19.42 8.89
C GLU A 44 10.59 -19.09 7.40
N PRO A 45 11.71 -19.44 6.74
CA PRO A 45 11.85 -19.33 5.28
C PRO A 45 10.73 -20.10 4.57
N VAL A 46 10.21 -19.51 3.52
CA VAL A 46 9.09 -20.05 2.73
C VAL A 46 9.51 -20.18 1.28
N ALA A 47 9.02 -21.23 0.61
CA ALA A 47 9.31 -21.46 -0.80
C ALA A 47 8.80 -20.31 -1.68
N TRP A 48 9.53 -20.00 -2.75
CA TRP A 48 9.17 -18.90 -3.68
C TRP A 48 7.73 -19.00 -4.17
N LYS A 49 7.30 -20.19 -4.57
CA LYS A 49 5.93 -20.44 -5.07
C LYS A 49 4.84 -19.94 -4.10
N ASP A 50 5.06 -20.11 -2.81
CA ASP A 50 4.10 -19.69 -1.79
C ASP A 50 4.18 -18.18 -1.55
N LEU A 51 5.37 -17.59 -1.59
CA LEU A 51 5.54 -16.13 -1.58
C LEU A 51 4.89 -15.48 -2.80
N ALA A 52 5.14 -16.01 -3.99
CA ALA A 52 4.57 -15.51 -5.23
C ALA A 52 3.04 -15.50 -5.19
N ARG A 53 2.42 -16.58 -4.72
CA ARG A 53 0.96 -16.68 -4.54
C ARG A 53 0.45 -15.68 -3.49
N HIS A 54 1.10 -15.62 -2.33
CA HIS A 54 0.68 -14.77 -1.22
C HIS A 54 0.71 -13.28 -1.60
N TYR A 55 1.78 -12.84 -2.26
CA TYR A 55 2.00 -11.44 -2.63
C TYR A 55 1.51 -11.08 -4.03
N GLY A 56 1.21 -12.07 -4.87
CA GLY A 56 0.84 -11.86 -6.25
C GLY A 56 2.00 -11.25 -7.06
N VAL A 57 3.22 -11.72 -6.86
CA VAL A 57 4.42 -11.34 -7.61
C VAL A 57 4.78 -12.45 -8.59
N GLU A 58 5.38 -12.10 -9.73
CA GLU A 58 5.60 -13.02 -10.84
C GLU A 58 7.10 -13.28 -11.12
N ASN A 59 7.94 -12.27 -10.92
CA ASN A 59 9.37 -12.37 -11.20
C ASN A 59 10.12 -12.88 -9.98
N GLU A 60 10.81 -14.02 -10.11
CA GLU A 60 11.54 -14.64 -9.02
C GLU A 60 12.77 -13.84 -8.62
N PHE A 61 12.97 -13.68 -7.32
CA PHE A 61 14.17 -13.10 -6.70
C PHE A 61 14.46 -13.77 -5.36
N PRO A 62 15.75 -13.91 -4.98
CA PRO A 62 16.12 -14.45 -3.69
C PRO A 62 15.60 -13.61 -2.52
N VAL A 63 15.09 -14.28 -1.48
CA VAL A 63 14.76 -13.67 -0.18
C VAL A 63 15.68 -14.30 0.85
N GLU A 64 16.42 -13.47 1.59
CA GLU A 64 17.35 -13.91 2.62
C GLU A 64 16.88 -13.44 4.00
N TRP A 65 16.66 -14.39 4.92
CA TRP A 65 16.26 -14.14 6.31
C TRP A 65 17.52 -14.04 7.17
N LEU A 66 17.78 -12.85 7.69
CA LEU A 66 19.01 -12.55 8.42
C LEU A 66 18.76 -12.37 9.93
N PRO A 67 19.72 -12.72 10.79
CA PRO A 67 19.59 -12.53 12.23
C PRO A 67 19.24 -11.09 12.58
N SER A 68 18.29 -10.94 13.51
CA SER A 68 17.78 -9.65 13.97
C SER A 68 17.35 -9.72 15.42
N ARG A 69 17.87 -8.85 16.28
CA ARG A 69 17.49 -8.75 17.69
C ARG A 69 16.83 -7.42 17.98
N ARG A 70 15.60 -7.45 18.48
CA ARG A 70 14.86 -6.22 18.84
C ARG A 70 15.57 -5.39 19.89
N ALA A 71 16.31 -6.04 20.81
CA ALA A 71 17.10 -5.37 21.86
C ALA A 71 18.16 -4.40 21.30
N PHE A 72 18.65 -4.63 20.10
CA PHE A 72 19.60 -3.75 19.41
C PHE A 72 18.93 -2.81 18.41
N HIS A 73 17.65 -2.55 18.52
CA HIS A 73 16.88 -1.76 17.55
C HIS A 73 17.13 -2.19 16.09
N ARG A 74 17.42 -3.48 15.89
CA ARG A 74 17.75 -4.11 14.58
C ARG A 74 19.03 -3.58 13.92
N LEU A 75 19.93 -2.93 14.64
CA LEU A 75 21.23 -2.51 14.08
C LEU A 75 22.08 -3.72 13.69
N ASP A 76 22.01 -4.83 14.43
CA ASP A 76 22.63 -6.10 14.06
C ASP A 76 22.15 -6.60 12.69
N PHE A 77 20.84 -6.56 12.44
CA PHE A 77 20.27 -6.88 11.14
C PHE A 77 20.84 -5.99 10.02
N VAL A 78 20.91 -4.68 10.23
CA VAL A 78 21.45 -3.74 9.24
C VAL A 78 22.92 -4.06 8.88
N TRP A 79 23.73 -4.43 9.88
CA TRP A 79 25.11 -4.85 9.66
C TRP A 79 25.22 -6.19 8.91
N HIS A 80 24.40 -7.18 9.26
CA HIS A 80 24.35 -8.47 8.56
C HIS A 80 23.89 -8.28 7.10
N ALA A 81 22.84 -7.48 6.87
CA ALA A 81 22.34 -7.19 5.54
C ALA A 81 23.38 -6.47 4.66
N ARG A 82 24.05 -5.45 5.23
CA ARG A 82 25.15 -4.78 4.53
C ARG A 82 26.30 -5.74 4.19
N ALA A 83 26.73 -6.58 5.13
CA ALA A 83 27.77 -7.54 4.88
C ALA A 83 27.37 -8.56 3.80
N ALA A 84 26.13 -9.02 3.78
CA ALA A 84 25.60 -9.90 2.74
C ALA A 84 25.57 -9.20 1.38
N ALA A 85 25.03 -7.98 1.31
CA ALA A 85 25.03 -7.16 0.09
C ALA A 85 26.43 -6.97 -0.51
N HIS A 86 27.41 -6.69 0.36
CA HIS A 86 28.79 -6.52 -0.08
C HIS A 86 29.40 -7.84 -0.63
N ARG A 87 29.21 -8.97 0.08
CA ARG A 87 29.70 -10.29 -0.39
C ARG A 87 29.14 -10.69 -1.75
N GLN A 88 27.90 -10.29 -2.02
CA GLN A 88 27.22 -10.58 -3.29
C GLN A 88 27.52 -9.57 -4.40
N GLY A 89 28.34 -8.56 -4.13
CA GLY A 89 28.72 -7.54 -5.08
C GLY A 89 27.57 -6.61 -5.48
N ALA A 90 26.67 -6.29 -4.53
CA ALA A 90 25.59 -5.33 -4.78
C ALA A 90 26.18 -3.96 -5.17
N GLN A 91 25.66 -3.40 -6.25
CA GLN A 91 26.07 -2.09 -6.79
C GLN A 91 25.24 -0.95 -6.21
N LEU A 92 24.01 -1.27 -5.74
CA LEU A 92 23.07 -0.33 -5.16
C LEU A 92 22.37 -0.99 -3.97
N THR A 93 22.19 -0.24 -2.89
CA THR A 93 21.28 -0.62 -1.81
C THR A 93 19.95 0.12 -1.96
N TYR A 94 18.85 -0.62 -1.99
CA TYR A 94 17.49 -0.08 -1.90
C TYR A 94 16.92 -0.41 -0.52
N THR A 95 16.53 0.59 0.28
CA THR A 95 16.15 0.32 1.66
C THR A 95 14.98 1.17 2.15
N TRP A 96 14.22 0.65 3.12
CA TRP A 96 13.17 1.35 3.86
C TRP A 96 13.62 1.76 5.26
N LEU A 97 14.91 1.58 5.57
CA LEU A 97 15.50 1.80 6.88
C LEU A 97 16.46 2.99 6.84
N PRO A 98 16.15 4.12 7.53
CA PRO A 98 17.05 5.25 7.58
C PRO A 98 18.47 4.90 8.10
N GLN A 99 18.57 3.98 9.08
CA GLN A 99 19.85 3.51 9.59
C GLN A 99 20.66 2.72 8.56
N SER A 100 20.00 1.91 7.72
CA SER A 100 20.66 1.21 6.62
C SER A 100 21.17 2.19 5.57
N ALA A 101 20.34 3.17 5.21
CA ALA A 101 20.72 4.20 4.25
C ALA A 101 21.87 5.07 4.76
N ALA A 102 21.85 5.46 6.04
CA ALA A 102 22.94 6.23 6.64
C ALA A 102 24.26 5.44 6.67
N LEU A 103 24.19 4.14 6.95
CA LEU A 103 25.35 3.28 6.95
C LEU A 103 25.99 3.19 5.55
N GLU A 104 25.20 3.03 4.49
CA GLU A 104 25.71 3.04 3.11
C GLU A 104 26.29 4.41 2.74
N ALA A 105 25.66 5.50 3.18
CA ALA A 105 26.14 6.85 2.99
C ALA A 105 27.52 7.09 3.62
N TRP A 106 27.79 6.55 4.81
CA TRP A 106 29.10 6.65 5.47
C TRP A 106 30.22 5.94 4.69
N PHE A 107 29.89 4.93 3.90
CA PHE A 107 30.83 4.22 3.05
C PHE A 107 30.81 4.70 1.59
N ASP A 108 30.21 5.86 1.34
CA ASP A 108 30.06 6.47 0.00
C ASP A 108 29.51 5.50 -1.06
N ARG A 109 28.50 4.70 -0.69
CA ARG A 109 27.86 3.75 -1.59
C ARG A 109 26.53 4.29 -2.11
N PRO A 110 26.18 3.94 -3.37
CA PRO A 110 24.87 4.32 -3.91
C PRO A 110 23.73 3.71 -3.09
N VAL A 111 22.79 4.55 -2.69
CA VAL A 111 21.65 4.10 -1.88
C VAL A 111 20.36 4.85 -2.20
N VAL A 112 19.28 4.12 -2.32
CA VAL A 112 17.91 4.63 -2.37
C VAL A 112 17.25 4.37 -1.03
N LEU A 113 16.83 5.43 -0.36
CA LEU A 113 16.00 5.36 0.84
C LEU A 113 14.55 5.68 0.48
N GLU A 114 13.65 4.76 0.77
CA GLU A 114 12.22 4.94 0.58
C GLU A 114 11.49 5.09 1.92
N MET A 115 10.74 6.19 2.09
CA MET A 115 10.00 6.51 3.31
C MET A 115 8.49 6.44 3.07
N HIS A 116 7.79 5.79 4.01
CA HIS A 116 6.32 5.63 4.01
C HIS A 116 5.63 6.28 5.20
N ALA A 117 6.40 6.68 6.18
CA ALA A 117 5.94 7.37 7.38
C ALA A 117 7.01 8.34 7.85
N ASP A 118 6.64 9.25 8.71
CA ASP A 118 7.59 10.15 9.34
C ASP A 118 8.58 9.39 10.23
N VAL A 119 9.73 9.99 10.48
CA VAL A 119 10.76 9.39 11.34
C VAL A 119 10.31 9.35 12.79
N ALA A 120 10.61 8.23 13.46
CA ALA A 120 10.29 8.06 14.87
C ALA A 120 11.36 8.68 15.76
N GLY A 121 11.00 9.73 16.48
CA GLY A 121 11.81 10.36 17.52
C GLY A 121 13.16 10.91 17.03
N ARG A 122 13.98 11.34 17.99
CA ARG A 122 15.29 12.00 17.73
C ARG A 122 16.29 11.12 16.98
N MET A 123 16.27 9.81 17.26
CA MET A 123 17.17 8.83 16.60
C MET A 123 16.82 8.68 15.12
N GLY A 124 15.54 8.55 14.77
CA GLY A 124 15.12 8.46 13.38
C GLY A 124 15.52 9.70 12.58
N ALA A 125 15.28 10.89 13.14
CA ALA A 125 15.70 12.15 12.55
C ALA A 125 17.22 12.24 12.38
N TRP A 126 17.98 11.74 13.36
CA TRP A 126 19.45 11.71 13.27
C TRP A 126 19.95 10.81 12.14
N TRP A 127 19.39 9.60 11.99
CA TRP A 127 19.73 8.68 10.89
C TRP A 127 19.43 9.30 9.52
N LEU A 128 18.28 9.95 9.36
CA LEU A 128 17.92 10.59 8.10
C LEU A 128 18.88 11.75 7.77
N ARG A 129 19.31 12.53 8.78
CA ARG A 129 20.33 13.58 8.57
C ARG A 129 21.68 13.00 8.16
N GLN A 130 22.09 11.83 8.72
CA GLN A 130 23.36 11.18 8.30
C GLN A 130 23.28 10.72 6.84
N PHE A 131 22.18 10.08 6.45
CA PHE A 131 21.94 9.69 5.06
C PHE A 131 21.95 10.89 4.12
N TRP A 132 21.33 12.01 4.49
CA TRP A 132 21.21 13.20 3.65
C TRP A 132 22.55 13.87 3.31
N ARG A 133 23.61 13.56 4.03
CA ARG A 133 24.97 14.07 3.75
C ARG A 133 25.63 13.41 2.54
N SER A 134 25.10 12.29 2.06
CA SER A 134 25.65 11.58 0.91
C SER A 134 25.21 12.21 -0.40
N SER A 135 26.15 12.44 -1.29
CA SER A 135 25.88 12.83 -2.68
C SER A 135 25.37 11.67 -3.55
N ARG A 136 25.49 10.44 -3.09
CA ARG A 136 25.09 9.20 -3.77
C ARG A 136 23.77 8.62 -3.24
N GLY A 137 23.13 9.36 -2.34
CA GLY A 137 21.83 9.00 -1.75
C GLY A 137 20.67 9.59 -2.53
N ARG A 138 19.60 8.80 -2.71
CA ARG A 138 18.31 9.26 -3.22
C ARG A 138 17.21 9.02 -2.21
N LEU A 139 16.45 10.05 -1.87
CA LEU A 139 15.29 9.96 -1.00
C LEU A 139 14.00 9.86 -1.84
N LEU A 140 13.22 8.81 -1.60
CA LEU A 140 11.87 8.65 -2.12
C LEU A 140 10.87 8.82 -0.97
N VAL A 141 9.78 9.53 -1.23
CA VAL A 141 8.63 9.66 -0.33
C VAL A 141 7.36 9.34 -1.09
N THR A 142 6.38 8.75 -0.42
CA THR A 142 5.13 8.35 -1.09
C THR A 142 4.18 9.52 -1.37
N THR A 143 4.33 10.64 -0.65
CA THR A 143 3.45 11.81 -0.77
C THR A 143 4.24 13.10 -0.55
N THR A 144 3.75 14.21 -1.10
CA THR A 144 4.27 15.55 -0.80
C THR A 144 4.05 15.90 0.68
N ALA A 145 2.94 15.45 1.24
CA ALA A 145 2.67 15.62 2.67
C ALA A 145 3.74 14.93 3.53
N LEU A 146 4.20 13.74 3.15
CA LEU A 146 5.30 13.05 3.87
C LEU A 146 6.63 13.81 3.75
N ARG A 147 6.95 14.36 2.57
CA ARG A 147 8.13 15.25 2.42
C ARG A 147 8.09 16.37 3.46
N ARG A 148 6.97 17.08 3.54
CA ARG A 148 6.79 18.19 4.50
C ARG A 148 6.86 17.72 5.96
N ALA A 149 6.33 16.53 6.26
CA ALA A 149 6.43 15.95 7.60
C ALA A 149 7.89 15.67 7.99
N LEU A 150 8.67 15.07 7.09
CA LEU A 150 10.10 14.83 7.29
C LEU A 150 10.89 16.13 7.46
N GLU A 151 10.57 17.18 6.70
CA GLU A 151 11.20 18.51 6.86
C GLU A 151 10.96 19.06 8.27
N ARG A 152 9.72 18.97 8.78
CA ARG A 152 9.37 19.41 10.14
C ARG A 152 10.09 18.60 11.22
N SER A 153 10.02 17.28 11.14
CA SER A 153 10.54 16.38 12.19
C SER A 153 12.07 16.34 12.24
N THR A 154 12.73 16.59 11.10
CA THR A 154 14.19 16.62 11.01
C THR A 154 14.78 18.02 11.12
N HIS A 155 13.96 19.08 11.09
CA HIS A 155 14.42 20.47 10.95
C HIS A 155 15.35 20.68 9.74
N MET A 156 15.07 19.99 8.64
CA MET A 156 15.78 20.11 7.36
C MET A 156 14.86 20.73 6.32
N GLN A 157 15.43 21.37 5.33
CA GLN A 157 14.74 21.73 4.11
C GLN A 157 15.32 20.90 2.96
N PHE A 158 14.45 20.28 2.20
CA PHE A 158 14.87 19.54 1.02
C PHE A 158 14.73 20.46 -0.21
N PRO A 159 15.81 20.72 -0.95
CA PRO A 159 15.73 21.49 -2.19
C PRO A 159 14.73 20.87 -3.18
N ASP A 160 14.17 21.69 -4.06
CA ASP A 160 13.28 21.19 -5.09
C ASP A 160 14.02 20.23 -6.02
N GLY A 161 13.37 19.13 -6.34
CA GLY A 161 13.96 18.02 -7.12
C GLY A 161 14.89 17.07 -6.35
N ALA A 162 15.32 17.40 -5.12
CA ALA A 162 16.23 16.57 -4.35
C ALA A 162 15.54 15.36 -3.69
N VAL A 163 14.23 15.47 -3.46
CA VAL A 163 13.38 14.36 -2.97
C VAL A 163 12.37 13.99 -4.05
N GLN A 164 12.35 12.74 -4.41
CA GLN A 164 11.40 12.25 -5.40
C GLN A 164 10.09 11.81 -4.71
N VAL A 165 8.97 12.42 -5.10
CA VAL A 165 7.65 11.90 -4.75
C VAL A 165 7.36 10.70 -5.65
N ALA A 166 7.19 9.55 -5.03
CA ALA A 166 6.98 8.26 -5.66
C ALA A 166 5.79 7.54 -4.97
N PRO A 167 4.53 7.87 -5.35
CA PRO A 167 3.37 7.18 -4.83
C PRO A 167 3.45 5.67 -5.03
N ASN A 168 2.71 4.89 -4.24
CA ASN A 168 2.58 3.47 -4.46
C ASN A 168 2.06 3.18 -5.88
N GLY A 169 2.17 1.95 -6.30
CA GLY A 169 1.77 1.51 -7.64
C GLY A 169 0.77 0.38 -7.62
N VAL A 170 0.44 -0.08 -8.83
CA VAL A 170 -0.38 -1.26 -9.08
C VAL A 170 0.20 -2.06 -10.25
N ASP A 171 -0.05 -3.38 -10.26
CA ASP A 171 0.22 -4.26 -11.41
C ASP A 171 -1.00 -4.25 -12.31
N LEU A 172 -0.97 -3.46 -13.39
CA LEU A 172 -2.12 -3.29 -14.27
C LEU A 172 -2.52 -4.58 -15.00
N GLU A 173 -1.56 -5.44 -15.25
CA GLU A 173 -1.75 -6.74 -15.91
C GLU A 173 -2.78 -7.60 -15.15
N ARG A 174 -2.78 -7.54 -13.83
CA ARG A 174 -3.72 -8.26 -12.96
C ARG A 174 -5.16 -7.77 -13.04
N TYR A 175 -5.36 -6.60 -13.63
CA TYR A 175 -6.66 -5.94 -13.80
C TYR A 175 -7.13 -5.95 -15.26
N GLN A 176 -6.37 -6.60 -16.16
CA GLN A 176 -6.78 -6.79 -17.54
C GLN A 176 -7.83 -7.89 -17.64
N GLY A 177 -8.83 -7.69 -18.49
CA GLY A 177 -9.87 -8.68 -18.73
C GLY A 177 -10.74 -9.03 -17.51
N LEU A 178 -10.77 -8.18 -16.47
CA LEU A 178 -11.66 -8.40 -15.34
C LEU A 178 -13.13 -8.43 -15.81
N PRO A 179 -13.93 -9.37 -15.27
CA PRO A 179 -15.34 -9.50 -15.63
C PRO A 179 -16.14 -8.27 -15.15
N ALA A 180 -17.31 -8.09 -15.77
CA ALA A 180 -18.30 -7.13 -15.28
C ALA A 180 -18.76 -7.48 -13.85
N PRO A 181 -19.31 -6.52 -13.05
CA PRO A 181 -19.65 -6.78 -11.65
C PRO A 181 -20.59 -7.99 -11.45
N ALA A 182 -21.62 -8.11 -12.26
CA ALA A 182 -22.55 -9.24 -12.18
C ALA A 182 -21.89 -10.59 -12.47
N GLU A 183 -21.01 -10.64 -13.49
CA GLU A 183 -20.27 -11.83 -13.84
C GLU A 183 -19.24 -12.22 -12.75
N ALA A 184 -18.53 -11.22 -12.18
CA ALA A 184 -17.62 -11.44 -11.05
C ALA A 184 -18.37 -11.97 -9.83
N ARG A 185 -19.57 -11.44 -9.53
CA ARG A 185 -20.41 -11.95 -8.45
C ARG A 185 -20.83 -13.41 -8.71
N ALA A 186 -21.23 -13.74 -9.93
CA ALA A 186 -21.57 -15.12 -10.29
C ALA A 186 -20.40 -16.09 -10.07
N GLN A 187 -19.17 -15.72 -10.51
CA GLN A 187 -17.96 -16.50 -10.29
C GLN A 187 -17.63 -16.72 -8.80
N LEU A 188 -17.90 -15.70 -7.97
CA LEU A 188 -17.69 -15.73 -6.53
C LEU A 188 -18.87 -16.29 -5.74
N ARG A 189 -19.98 -16.66 -6.42
CA ARG A 189 -21.24 -17.12 -5.80
C ARG A 189 -21.83 -16.10 -4.81
N LEU A 190 -21.71 -14.82 -5.14
CA LEU A 190 -22.27 -13.71 -4.37
C LEU A 190 -23.68 -13.38 -4.86
N PRO A 191 -24.54 -12.77 -4.01
CA PRO A 191 -25.88 -12.33 -4.42
C PRO A 191 -25.83 -11.34 -5.58
N GLU A 192 -26.79 -11.44 -6.49
CA GLU A 192 -26.94 -10.47 -7.57
C GLU A 192 -27.70 -9.24 -7.08
N ARG A 193 -26.97 -8.35 -6.45
CA ARG A 193 -27.43 -7.05 -5.96
C ARG A 193 -26.38 -6.00 -6.23
N PHE A 194 -26.78 -4.73 -6.29
CA PHE A 194 -25.82 -3.63 -6.32
C PHE A 194 -24.89 -3.73 -5.11
N THR A 195 -23.58 -3.82 -5.36
CA THR A 195 -22.59 -4.22 -4.36
C THR A 195 -21.62 -3.09 -4.07
N ILE A 196 -21.53 -2.72 -2.80
CA ILE A 196 -20.55 -1.77 -2.26
C ILE A 196 -19.38 -2.56 -1.69
N GLY A 197 -18.19 -2.35 -2.25
CA GLY A 197 -16.99 -3.09 -1.87
C GLY A 197 -16.03 -2.30 -0.99
N PHE A 198 -15.39 -3.03 -0.09
CA PHE A 198 -14.24 -2.56 0.68
C PHE A 198 -13.19 -3.66 0.77
N THR A 199 -11.91 -3.34 0.53
CA THR A 199 -10.83 -4.30 0.69
C THR A 199 -9.75 -3.77 1.64
N GLY A 200 -9.24 -4.62 2.53
CA GLY A 200 -8.13 -4.31 3.41
C GLY A 200 -8.31 -4.75 4.87
N HIS A 201 -7.39 -4.32 5.72
CA HIS A 201 -7.46 -4.58 7.16
C HIS A 201 -8.51 -3.72 7.86
N PHE A 202 -9.07 -4.24 8.95
CA PHE A 202 -10.07 -3.56 9.79
C PHE A 202 -9.44 -2.82 10.97
N TYR A 203 -8.26 -2.19 10.75
CA TYR A 203 -7.61 -1.39 11.77
C TYR A 203 -8.39 -0.08 12.04
N ALA A 204 -8.20 0.45 13.24
CA ALA A 204 -8.79 1.74 13.61
C ALA A 204 -8.47 2.83 12.58
N GLY A 205 -9.47 3.61 12.24
CA GLY A 205 -9.37 4.67 11.24
C GLY A 205 -9.49 4.23 9.78
N ARG A 206 -9.73 2.94 9.52
CA ARG A 206 -9.99 2.41 8.17
C ARG A 206 -11.45 2.49 7.76
N GLY A 207 -12.34 2.99 8.65
CA GLY A 207 -13.73 3.30 8.37
C GLY A 207 -14.67 2.11 8.42
N ILE A 208 -14.31 1.03 9.10
CA ILE A 208 -15.17 -0.15 9.19
C ILE A 208 -16.47 0.16 9.95
N GLU A 209 -16.42 1.07 10.92
CA GLU A 209 -17.59 1.57 11.65
C GLU A 209 -18.56 2.31 10.72
N LEU A 210 -18.04 3.16 9.85
CA LEU A 210 -18.86 3.85 8.83
C LEU A 210 -19.48 2.86 7.84
N LEU A 211 -18.73 1.84 7.43
CA LEU A 211 -19.28 0.78 6.57
C LEU A 211 -20.42 0.02 7.25
N PHE A 212 -20.33 -0.21 8.56
CA PHE A 212 -21.37 -0.86 9.34
C PHE A 212 -22.65 0.00 9.39
N GLU A 213 -22.51 1.31 9.64
CA GLU A 213 -23.63 2.24 9.68
C GLU A 213 -24.27 2.41 8.29
N LEU A 214 -23.46 2.45 7.22
CA LEU A 214 -23.96 2.48 5.84
C LEU A 214 -24.73 1.21 5.49
N ALA A 215 -24.25 0.03 5.87
CA ALA A 215 -24.92 -1.23 5.63
C ALA A 215 -26.28 -1.30 6.37
N HIS A 216 -26.36 -0.73 7.58
CA HIS A 216 -27.59 -0.60 8.32
C HIS A 216 -28.58 0.37 7.65
N ALA A 217 -28.08 1.49 7.13
CA ALA A 217 -28.88 2.54 6.51
C ALA A 217 -29.34 2.22 5.06
N LEU A 218 -28.77 1.18 4.44
CA LEU A 218 -29.02 0.77 3.05
C LEU A 218 -29.20 -0.76 2.95
N PRO A 219 -30.27 -1.30 3.57
CA PRO A 219 -30.48 -2.76 3.63
C PRO A 219 -30.77 -3.41 2.27
N GLU A 220 -31.18 -2.64 1.28
CA GLU A 220 -31.43 -3.08 -0.09
C GLU A 220 -30.16 -3.33 -0.90
N LEU A 221 -29.00 -2.75 -0.49
CA LEU A 221 -27.72 -2.93 -1.14
C LEU A 221 -26.92 -4.06 -0.49
N SER A 222 -26.00 -4.64 -1.24
CA SER A 222 -25.04 -5.62 -0.74
C SER A 222 -23.72 -4.95 -0.37
N PHE A 223 -23.15 -5.32 0.77
CA PHE A 223 -21.83 -4.84 1.20
C PHE A 223 -20.84 -5.99 1.23
N LEU A 224 -19.75 -5.86 0.47
CA LEU A 224 -18.69 -6.86 0.35
C LEU A 224 -17.44 -6.36 1.06
N TRP A 225 -17.15 -6.90 2.26
CA TRP A 225 -15.97 -6.56 3.04
C TRP A 225 -14.94 -7.66 2.93
N VAL A 226 -13.83 -7.35 2.25
CA VAL A 226 -12.76 -8.30 1.93
C VAL A 226 -11.54 -7.99 2.76
N GLY A 227 -11.12 -8.92 3.61
CA GLY A 227 -9.94 -8.79 4.46
C GLY A 227 -10.26 -8.88 5.95
N GLY A 228 -9.43 -8.24 6.76
CA GLY A 228 -9.45 -8.38 8.22
C GLY A 228 -8.68 -9.58 8.74
N THR A 229 -8.25 -9.53 10.01
CA THR A 229 -7.70 -10.68 10.72
C THR A 229 -8.83 -11.62 11.15
N ALA A 230 -8.52 -12.85 11.50
CA ALA A 230 -9.52 -13.82 11.97
C ALA A 230 -10.30 -13.30 13.19
N GLU A 231 -9.63 -12.61 14.11
CA GLU A 231 -10.20 -12.01 15.31
C GLU A 231 -11.17 -10.87 14.92
N ALA A 232 -10.74 -9.95 14.08
CA ALA A 232 -11.58 -8.83 13.62
C ALA A 232 -12.80 -9.33 12.84
N VAL A 233 -12.63 -10.35 12.00
CA VAL A 233 -13.74 -10.99 11.28
C VAL A 233 -14.76 -11.59 12.26
N THR A 234 -14.29 -12.27 13.31
CA THR A 234 -15.16 -12.86 14.34
C THR A 234 -15.94 -11.81 15.10
N GLU A 235 -15.27 -10.73 15.50
CA GLU A 235 -15.88 -9.58 16.18
C GLU A 235 -16.98 -8.93 15.32
N TRP A 236 -16.68 -8.62 14.07
CA TRP A 236 -17.64 -7.97 13.18
C TRP A 236 -18.80 -8.87 12.81
N ARG A 237 -18.59 -10.19 12.65
CA ARG A 237 -19.70 -11.16 12.49
C ARG A 237 -20.64 -11.17 13.68
N ALA A 238 -20.11 -11.08 14.89
CA ALA A 238 -20.92 -10.99 16.10
C ALA A 238 -21.78 -9.71 16.13
N LYS A 239 -21.19 -8.55 15.79
CA LYS A 239 -21.89 -7.27 15.71
C LYS A 239 -23.00 -7.30 14.64
N LEU A 240 -22.72 -7.81 13.46
CA LEU A 240 -23.69 -7.93 12.36
C LEU A 240 -24.88 -8.83 12.76
N ARG A 241 -24.63 -9.95 13.45
CA ARG A 241 -25.68 -10.84 13.97
C ARG A 241 -26.54 -10.15 15.04
N ALA A 242 -25.90 -9.44 15.98
CA ALA A 242 -26.59 -8.74 17.06
C ALA A 242 -27.56 -7.66 16.56
N THR A 243 -27.29 -7.10 15.38
CA THR A 243 -28.13 -6.07 14.72
C THR A 243 -28.99 -6.60 13.59
N ASN A 244 -29.05 -7.93 13.39
CA ASN A 244 -29.77 -8.57 12.29
C ASN A 244 -29.41 -8.05 10.88
N GLN A 245 -28.17 -7.59 10.69
CA GLN A 245 -27.70 -7.14 9.38
C GLN A 245 -27.30 -8.35 8.52
N THR A 246 -28.07 -8.60 7.47
CA THR A 246 -27.90 -9.75 6.57
C THR A 246 -27.33 -9.37 5.20
N ASN A 247 -27.15 -8.08 4.94
CA ASN A 247 -26.71 -7.55 3.66
C ASN A 247 -25.17 -7.35 3.58
N VAL A 248 -24.41 -7.82 4.58
CA VAL A 248 -22.94 -7.74 4.63
C VAL A 248 -22.34 -9.12 4.42
N ILE A 249 -21.47 -9.21 3.43
CA ILE A 249 -20.65 -10.40 3.15
C ILE A 249 -19.23 -10.13 3.63
N LEU A 250 -18.78 -10.90 4.60
CA LEU A 250 -17.48 -10.76 5.25
C LEU A 250 -16.60 -11.96 4.89
N THR A 251 -15.60 -11.76 4.02
CA THR A 251 -14.79 -12.88 3.49
C THR A 251 -13.67 -13.32 4.43
N GLY A 252 -13.10 -12.39 5.20
CA GLY A 252 -11.79 -12.57 5.83
C GLY A 252 -10.66 -12.35 4.82
N PHE A 253 -9.45 -12.81 5.18
CA PHE A 253 -8.29 -12.69 4.32
C PHE A 253 -8.50 -13.40 2.98
N VAL A 254 -8.13 -12.73 1.91
CA VAL A 254 -8.12 -13.26 0.54
C VAL A 254 -6.71 -13.09 -0.02
N GLU A 255 -6.20 -14.14 -0.66
CA GLU A 255 -4.90 -14.09 -1.35
C GLU A 255 -4.86 -12.94 -2.36
N ASN A 256 -3.72 -12.28 -2.45
CA ASN A 256 -3.56 -11.11 -3.31
C ASN A 256 -3.86 -11.40 -4.79
N THR A 257 -3.56 -12.62 -5.25
CA THR A 257 -3.89 -13.10 -6.61
C THR A 257 -5.37 -13.11 -6.94
N ARG A 258 -6.26 -13.22 -5.93
CA ARG A 258 -7.71 -13.24 -6.10
C ARG A 258 -8.39 -11.89 -5.83
N LEU A 259 -7.66 -10.94 -5.25
CA LEU A 259 -8.23 -9.69 -4.76
C LEU A 259 -8.91 -8.87 -5.86
N ALA A 260 -8.30 -8.83 -7.06
CA ALA A 260 -8.85 -8.11 -8.21
C ALA A 260 -10.27 -8.60 -8.61
N LEU A 261 -10.53 -9.90 -8.50
CA LEU A 261 -11.88 -10.45 -8.77
C LEU A 261 -12.92 -9.98 -7.74
N TYR A 262 -12.55 -9.89 -6.46
CA TYR A 262 -13.45 -9.35 -5.44
C TYR A 262 -13.72 -7.86 -5.63
N GLN A 263 -12.69 -7.10 -6.04
CA GLN A 263 -12.87 -5.68 -6.40
C GLN A 263 -13.76 -5.54 -7.64
N ALA A 264 -13.60 -6.42 -8.63
CA ALA A 264 -14.43 -6.47 -9.82
C ALA A 264 -15.91 -6.78 -9.52
N ALA A 265 -16.21 -7.56 -8.48
CA ALA A 265 -17.58 -7.89 -8.05
C ALA A 265 -18.35 -6.70 -7.46
N SER A 266 -17.68 -5.60 -7.16
CA SER A 266 -18.26 -4.38 -6.61
C SER A 266 -18.69 -3.42 -7.71
N ASP A 267 -19.82 -2.75 -7.53
CA ASP A 267 -20.26 -1.65 -8.40
C ASP A 267 -19.60 -0.33 -8.01
N VAL A 268 -19.37 -0.15 -6.70
CA VAL A 268 -18.67 1.00 -6.10
C VAL A 268 -17.69 0.49 -5.05
N LEU A 269 -16.52 1.09 -4.98
CA LEU A 269 -15.48 0.77 -3.98
C LEU A 269 -15.30 1.95 -3.01
N LEU A 270 -15.24 1.66 -1.70
CA LEU A 270 -15.15 2.66 -0.66
C LEU A 270 -13.76 2.73 -0.01
N MET A 271 -13.27 3.95 0.22
CA MET A 271 -12.08 4.26 1.03
C MET A 271 -12.44 5.21 2.19
N PRO A 272 -13.14 4.74 3.23
CA PRO A 272 -13.70 5.59 4.27
C PRO A 272 -12.68 5.88 5.41
N TYR A 273 -11.56 6.45 5.09
CA TYR A 273 -10.53 6.79 6.09
C TYR A 273 -11.01 7.89 7.02
N THR A 274 -10.68 7.77 8.30
CA THR A 274 -10.90 8.83 9.29
C THR A 274 -9.70 9.79 9.36
N ARG A 275 -9.81 10.87 10.12
CA ARG A 275 -8.72 11.82 10.38
C ARG A 275 -7.61 11.26 11.29
N SER A 276 -7.82 10.09 11.89
CA SER A 276 -6.83 9.36 12.67
C SER A 276 -6.76 7.92 12.18
N ILE A 277 -5.64 7.53 11.60
CA ILE A 277 -5.43 6.22 10.98
C ILE A 277 -4.25 5.54 11.65
N ALA A 278 -4.50 4.43 12.31
CA ALA A 278 -3.44 3.64 12.90
C ALA A 278 -2.62 2.89 11.83
N ALA A 279 -1.30 3.05 11.85
CA ALA A 279 -0.38 2.15 11.18
C ALA A 279 -0.25 0.83 11.96
N SER A 280 0.34 -0.18 11.35
CA SER A 280 0.69 -1.43 12.06
C SER A 280 1.67 -1.21 13.24
N SER A 281 2.39 -0.09 13.24
CA SER A 281 3.25 0.37 14.35
C SER A 281 2.50 1.12 15.46
N GLY A 282 1.20 1.41 15.29
CA GLY A 282 0.40 2.23 16.21
C GLY A 282 0.50 3.75 15.99
N GLN A 283 1.39 4.23 15.09
CA GLN A 283 1.48 5.65 14.77
C GLN A 283 0.26 6.12 13.94
N ASN A 284 -0.16 7.38 14.14
CA ASN A 284 -1.14 8.01 13.26
C ASN A 284 -0.47 8.43 11.94
N ILE A 285 -0.96 7.91 10.83
CA ILE A 285 -0.44 8.17 9.49
C ILE A 285 -1.45 8.89 8.58
N ALA A 286 -2.55 9.40 9.11
CA ALA A 286 -3.64 9.98 8.32
C ALA A 286 -3.17 11.11 7.39
N GLU A 287 -2.20 11.92 7.84
CA GLU A 287 -1.68 13.06 7.07
C GLU A 287 -0.73 12.67 5.94
N VAL A 288 -0.16 11.45 5.97
CA VAL A 288 0.90 11.04 5.04
C VAL A 288 0.60 9.73 4.31
N ILE A 289 -0.59 9.15 4.55
CA ILE A 289 -0.94 7.84 4.00
C ILE A 289 -1.00 7.87 2.47
N ASN A 290 -0.41 6.84 1.84
CA ASN A 290 -0.58 6.58 0.41
C ASN A 290 -1.05 5.13 0.24
N PRO A 291 -2.36 4.85 0.28
CA PRO A 291 -2.86 3.48 0.33
C PRO A 291 -2.78 2.78 -1.01
N MET A 292 -2.19 1.58 -1.06
CA MET A 292 -2.11 0.76 -2.29
C MET A 292 -3.50 0.48 -2.89
N LYS A 293 -4.53 0.26 -2.04
CA LYS A 293 -5.90 0.02 -2.51
C LYS A 293 -6.47 1.16 -3.39
N MET A 294 -5.97 2.38 -3.23
CA MET A 294 -6.37 3.50 -4.10
C MET A 294 -6.04 3.20 -5.56
N PHE A 295 -4.82 2.79 -5.83
CA PHE A 295 -4.37 2.42 -7.17
C PHE A 295 -5.02 1.13 -7.68
N GLU A 296 -5.26 0.17 -6.78
CA GLU A 296 -5.98 -1.05 -7.08
C GLU A 296 -7.44 -0.77 -7.50
N TYR A 297 -8.14 0.13 -6.79
CA TYR A 297 -9.51 0.52 -7.10
C TYR A 297 -9.61 1.27 -8.43
N MET A 298 -8.67 2.16 -8.69
CA MET A 298 -8.54 2.81 -10.00
C MET A 298 -8.32 1.79 -11.12
N ALA A 299 -7.44 0.79 -10.90
CA ALA A 299 -7.15 -0.26 -11.86
C ALA A 299 -8.33 -1.22 -12.07
N ALA A 300 -9.13 -1.49 -11.03
CA ALA A 300 -10.32 -2.33 -11.10
C ALA A 300 -11.45 -1.71 -11.95
N ARG A 301 -11.30 -0.44 -12.38
CA ARG A 301 -12.29 0.28 -13.19
C ARG A 301 -13.66 0.28 -12.51
N ARG A 302 -13.66 0.67 -11.22
CA ARG A 302 -14.89 0.84 -10.42
C ARG A 302 -14.94 2.25 -9.88
N ALA A 303 -16.14 2.80 -9.77
CA ALA A 303 -16.32 4.12 -9.17
C ALA A 303 -15.83 4.10 -7.70
N ILE A 304 -15.17 5.15 -7.29
CA ILE A 304 -14.55 5.26 -5.97
C ILE A 304 -15.28 6.36 -5.18
N ILE A 305 -15.68 6.04 -3.95
CA ILE A 305 -16.05 7.05 -2.96
C ILE A 305 -14.97 7.04 -1.89
N THR A 306 -14.40 8.18 -1.58
CA THR A 306 -13.29 8.30 -0.65
C THR A 306 -13.49 9.44 0.35
N SER A 307 -12.83 9.32 1.49
CA SER A 307 -12.75 10.42 2.43
C SER A 307 -12.01 11.62 1.83
N ASP A 308 -12.55 12.81 2.05
CA ASP A 308 -11.91 14.06 1.69
C ASP A 308 -10.74 14.35 2.65
N LEU A 309 -9.57 13.82 2.29
CA LEU A 309 -8.31 14.03 2.98
C LEU A 309 -7.30 14.67 2.01
N PRO A 310 -6.56 15.71 2.42
CA PRO A 310 -5.61 16.40 1.56
C PRO A 310 -4.61 15.46 0.88
N VAL A 311 -4.17 14.42 1.58
CA VAL A 311 -3.21 13.45 1.05
C VAL A 311 -3.78 12.54 -0.04
N ILE A 312 -5.09 12.26 -0.03
CA ILE A 312 -5.77 11.50 -1.09
C ILE A 312 -5.90 12.37 -2.34
N ARG A 313 -6.11 13.68 -2.16
CA ARG A 313 -6.17 14.66 -3.24
C ARG A 313 -4.84 14.92 -3.94
N GLU A 314 -3.73 14.38 -3.43
CA GLU A 314 -2.46 14.36 -4.19
C GLU A 314 -2.51 13.42 -5.42
N VAL A 315 -3.49 12.50 -5.47
CA VAL A 315 -3.61 11.49 -6.54
C VAL A 315 -4.97 11.54 -7.23
N LEU A 316 -6.07 11.70 -6.48
CA LEU A 316 -7.43 11.72 -6.99
C LEU A 316 -8.04 13.11 -6.94
N ASP A 317 -8.89 13.41 -7.91
CA ASP A 317 -9.77 14.59 -7.93
C ASP A 317 -11.23 14.19 -8.23
N GLU A 318 -12.11 15.17 -8.39
CA GLU A 318 -13.53 14.96 -8.64
C GLU A 318 -13.84 14.31 -9.99
N ALA A 319 -12.87 14.25 -10.91
CA ALA A 319 -13.03 13.52 -12.17
C ALA A 319 -12.86 12.00 -12.00
N GLN A 320 -12.16 11.54 -10.95
CA GLN A 320 -11.89 10.12 -10.70
C GLN A 320 -12.65 9.54 -9.50
N ALA A 321 -13.07 10.38 -8.53
CA ALA A 321 -13.71 9.91 -7.30
C ALA A 321 -14.75 10.88 -6.75
N VAL A 322 -15.67 10.36 -5.93
CA VAL A 322 -16.53 11.17 -5.09
C VAL A 322 -15.87 11.34 -3.72
N PHE A 323 -15.75 12.58 -3.26
CA PHE A 323 -15.15 12.90 -1.96
C PHE A 323 -16.24 13.16 -0.92
N CYS A 324 -16.17 12.50 0.21
CA CYS A 324 -17.09 12.67 1.34
C CYS A 324 -16.33 13.11 2.59
N PRO A 325 -16.92 13.95 3.44
CA PRO A 325 -16.32 14.26 4.73
C PRO A 325 -16.08 12.98 5.54
N PRO A 326 -14.91 12.82 6.17
CA PRO A 326 -14.65 11.67 7.03
C PRO A 326 -15.75 11.50 8.10
N SER A 327 -16.28 10.30 8.25
CA SER A 327 -17.26 9.93 9.27
C SER A 327 -18.66 10.60 9.17
N ASP A 328 -18.97 11.27 8.06
CA ASP A 328 -20.32 11.80 7.79
C ASP A 328 -21.16 10.75 7.06
N VAL A 329 -21.84 9.90 7.80
CA VAL A 329 -22.68 8.81 7.25
C VAL A 329 -23.72 9.33 6.26
N GLY A 330 -24.30 10.51 6.50
CA GLY A 330 -25.31 11.11 5.63
C GLY A 330 -24.75 11.45 4.25
N ALA A 331 -23.58 12.09 4.20
CA ALA A 331 -22.87 12.41 2.95
C ALA A 331 -22.47 11.13 2.18
N TRP A 332 -21.95 10.12 2.89
CA TRP A 332 -21.58 8.84 2.27
C TRP A 332 -22.80 8.09 1.73
N LYS A 333 -23.92 8.06 2.49
CA LYS A 333 -25.18 7.48 2.02
C LYS A 333 -25.66 8.16 0.76
N ALA A 334 -25.68 9.49 0.72
CA ALA A 334 -26.09 10.27 -0.45
C ALA A 334 -25.23 9.95 -1.68
N ALA A 335 -23.90 9.89 -1.51
CA ALA A 335 -22.97 9.55 -2.58
C ALA A 335 -23.18 8.12 -3.10
N VAL A 336 -23.40 7.14 -2.21
CA VAL A 336 -23.69 5.76 -2.60
C VAL A 336 -24.99 5.69 -3.40
N MET A 337 -26.05 6.33 -2.93
CA MET A 337 -27.37 6.31 -3.61
C MET A 337 -27.31 7.03 -4.96
N GLU A 338 -26.60 8.12 -5.05
CA GLU A 338 -26.36 8.82 -6.31
C GLU A 338 -25.67 7.90 -7.33
N LEU A 339 -24.55 7.27 -6.95
CA LEU A 339 -23.83 6.36 -7.85
C LEU A 339 -24.63 5.08 -8.14
N ALA A 340 -25.52 4.64 -7.25
CA ALA A 340 -26.39 3.49 -7.51
C ALA A 340 -27.42 3.80 -8.61
N SER A 341 -27.99 5.00 -8.60
CA SER A 341 -28.99 5.43 -9.57
C SER A 341 -28.43 6.03 -10.88
N ASN A 342 -27.18 6.53 -10.86
CA ASN A 342 -26.56 7.20 -12.01
C ASN A 342 -25.43 6.34 -12.60
N SER A 343 -25.79 5.43 -13.50
CA SER A 343 -24.83 4.53 -14.15
C SER A 343 -23.83 5.25 -15.05
N GLU A 344 -24.24 6.34 -15.68
CA GLU A 344 -23.37 7.14 -16.56
C GLU A 344 -22.24 7.80 -15.77
N ARG A 345 -22.58 8.50 -14.67
CA ARG A 345 -21.58 9.11 -13.78
C ARG A 345 -20.66 8.07 -13.17
N ARG A 346 -21.23 6.94 -12.73
CA ARG A 346 -20.45 5.82 -12.19
C ARG A 346 -19.43 5.30 -13.20
N ALA A 347 -19.82 5.13 -14.47
CA ALA A 347 -18.95 4.69 -15.55
C ALA A 347 -17.87 5.75 -15.87
N ALA A 348 -18.24 7.02 -15.92
CA ALA A 348 -17.31 8.12 -16.21
C ALA A 348 -16.18 8.22 -15.15
N LEU A 349 -16.53 8.18 -13.86
CA LEU A 349 -15.57 8.17 -12.76
C LEU A 349 -14.61 6.97 -12.85
N ALA A 350 -15.16 5.78 -13.07
CA ALA A 350 -14.40 4.54 -13.19
C ALA A 350 -13.40 4.57 -14.36
N GLU A 351 -13.82 5.09 -15.52
CA GLU A 351 -12.97 5.19 -16.70
C GLU A 351 -11.87 6.24 -16.53
N ASN A 352 -12.19 7.38 -15.94
CA ASN A 352 -11.20 8.42 -15.67
C ASN A 352 -10.13 7.92 -14.67
N ALA A 353 -10.55 7.25 -13.59
CA ALA A 353 -9.63 6.64 -12.64
C ALA A 353 -8.75 5.57 -13.32
N ARG A 354 -9.34 4.72 -14.19
CA ARG A 354 -8.61 3.68 -14.93
C ARG A 354 -7.55 4.26 -15.88
N ARG A 355 -7.82 5.38 -16.53
CA ARG A 355 -6.83 6.07 -17.37
C ARG A 355 -5.73 6.72 -16.54
N GLU A 356 -6.08 7.35 -15.43
CA GLU A 356 -5.12 8.05 -14.58
C GLU A 356 -4.12 7.07 -13.93
N VAL A 357 -4.56 5.87 -13.53
CA VAL A 357 -3.71 4.89 -12.86
C VAL A 357 -2.57 4.34 -13.72
N GLU A 358 -2.62 4.52 -15.03
CA GLU A 358 -1.53 4.12 -15.94
C GLU A 358 -0.20 4.83 -15.62
N LYS A 359 -0.26 5.97 -14.95
CA LYS A 359 0.91 6.70 -14.45
C LYS A 359 1.54 6.04 -13.23
N PHE A 360 0.80 5.17 -12.52
CA PHE A 360 1.13 4.64 -11.19
C PHE A 360 1.34 3.12 -11.22
N THR A 361 2.13 2.61 -12.15
CA THR A 361 2.54 1.19 -12.14
C THR A 361 3.79 0.98 -11.30
N TRP A 362 3.92 -0.18 -10.66
CA TRP A 362 5.11 -0.53 -9.91
C TRP A 362 6.38 -0.44 -10.77
N VAL A 363 6.32 -0.91 -12.00
CA VAL A 363 7.45 -0.87 -12.95
C VAL A 363 7.87 0.57 -13.32
N ARG A 364 6.91 1.44 -13.62
CA ARG A 364 7.24 2.86 -13.91
C ARG A 364 7.87 3.52 -12.69
N ARG A 365 7.33 3.23 -11.50
CA ARG A 365 7.86 3.70 -10.24
C ARG A 365 9.30 3.22 -10.01
N ALA A 366 9.58 1.92 -10.22
CA ALA A 366 10.91 1.33 -10.09
C ALA A 366 11.91 1.98 -11.05
N ARG A 367 11.56 2.14 -12.34
CA ARG A 367 12.42 2.82 -13.33
C ARG A 367 12.73 4.25 -12.93
N LYS A 368 11.70 5.01 -12.52
CA LYS A 368 11.87 6.39 -12.08
C LYS A 368 12.72 6.50 -10.80
N ALA A 369 12.57 5.57 -9.86
CA ALA A 369 13.37 5.53 -8.64
C ALA A 369 14.88 5.38 -8.91
N LEU A 370 15.24 4.72 -10.00
CA LEU A 370 16.62 4.45 -10.40
C LEU A 370 17.15 5.36 -11.52
N GLU A 371 16.31 6.25 -12.05
CA GLU A 371 16.71 7.19 -13.10
C GLU A 371 17.87 8.08 -12.63
N ASN A 372 18.94 8.19 -13.45
CA ASN A 372 20.15 8.97 -13.13
C ASN A 372 20.89 8.54 -11.84
N ILE A 373 20.71 7.32 -11.37
CA ILE A 373 21.63 6.77 -10.35
C ILE A 373 22.88 6.26 -11.05
N TYR A 374 23.98 6.97 -10.86
CA TYR A 374 25.29 6.55 -11.39
C TYR A 374 25.91 5.52 -10.46
N VAL A 375 26.03 4.29 -10.94
CA VAL A 375 26.78 3.22 -10.32
C VAL A 375 28.12 3.14 -11.08
N GLN A 376 29.18 3.64 -10.48
CA GLN A 376 30.55 3.43 -10.98
C GLN A 376 31.09 2.09 -10.50
#